data_6112a7c353ea1a4145120ce546750c56
#
_entry.id   6112a7c353ea1a4145120ce546750c56
#
_cell.length_a   1.000
_cell.length_b   1.000
_cell.length_c   1.000
_cell.angle_alpha   90.00
_cell.angle_beta   90.00
_cell.angle_gamma   90.00
#
_symmetry.space_group_name_H-M   'P 1'
#
loop_
_entity.id
_entity.type
_entity.pdbx_description
1 polymer ?
#
loop_
_entity_poly.entity_id
_entity_poly.type
_entity_poly.pdbx_seq_one_letter_code
_entity_poly.pdbx_strand_id
1 'polypeptide(L)'
;MNIEHQFPKGLSESEAQKNLLHHGYNELPSSKPRNLWAIALGVVREPMFLLLVSCGVLYLLLGDLLEGLLLLGFVFVIMGIEFYQERKTEKALDALRDLASPRALVLRDGRERRIAGREVVPDDIIILQEGDRVPADATVLSSISLLVDESLLTGESVPVRKIDWDNQQGKVQPGGDDLPFVYSGTLVVQGNGMAWVTATGINTEIGKIGKALEVVPAEDMKMKREMGTLIRRLAIIGTLLCLLVVALYTLSRGDMLKGFLAGLTLAM
;
A
#
# COMPACT_ATOMS: atom_id res chain seq x y z
N MET A 1 8.47 -37.18 39.60
CA MET A 1 7.31 -36.40 39.13
C MET A 1 7.68 -35.92 37.73
N ASN A 2 7.23 -36.70 36.69
CA ASN A 2 7.63 -36.49 35.30
C ASN A 2 6.91 -35.24 34.80
N ILE A 3 7.67 -34.17 34.60
CA ILE A 3 7.19 -33.01 33.80
C ILE A 3 7.50 -33.38 32.33
N GLU A 4 6.59 -34.11 31.71
CA GLU A 4 6.52 -34.11 30.26
C GLU A 4 6.13 -32.69 29.86
N HIS A 5 7.14 -31.94 29.38
CA HIS A 5 6.90 -30.72 28.61
C HIS A 5 6.13 -31.15 27.35
N GLN A 6 4.81 -31.13 27.44
CA GLN A 6 3.95 -31.19 26.25
C GLN A 6 4.28 -29.95 25.43
N PHE A 7 5.15 -30.12 24.42
CA PHE A 7 5.33 -29.11 23.39
C PHE A 7 3.95 -28.81 22.80
N PRO A 8 3.52 -27.56 22.80
CA PRO A 8 2.24 -27.20 22.23
C PRO A 8 2.16 -27.68 20.79
N LYS A 9 1.09 -28.39 20.43
CA LYS A 9 0.93 -28.95 19.07
C LYS A 9 0.82 -27.89 17.97
N GLY A 10 0.75 -26.61 18.34
CA GLY A 10 0.44 -25.52 17.42
C GLY A 10 -0.99 -25.57 16.92
N LEU A 11 -1.38 -24.60 16.13
CA LEU A 11 -2.69 -24.57 15.45
C LEU A 11 -2.77 -25.70 14.40
N SER A 12 -3.99 -26.21 14.18
CA SER A 12 -4.25 -27.01 12.99
C SER A 12 -4.32 -26.12 11.75
N GLU A 13 -4.04 -26.68 10.56
CA GLU A 13 -4.13 -25.92 9.31
C GLU A 13 -5.53 -25.32 9.09
N SER A 14 -6.58 -26.05 9.51
CA SER A 14 -7.96 -25.57 9.40
C SER A 14 -8.26 -24.39 10.32
N GLU A 15 -7.69 -24.34 11.52
CA GLU A 15 -7.80 -23.22 12.45
C GLU A 15 -7.00 -22.02 11.96
N ALA A 16 -5.79 -22.25 11.47
CA ALA A 16 -4.97 -21.20 10.88
C ALA A 16 -5.67 -20.53 9.68
N GLN A 17 -6.33 -21.32 8.82
CA GLN A 17 -7.11 -20.79 7.71
C GLN A 17 -8.33 -19.97 8.18
N LYS A 18 -9.04 -20.41 9.21
CA LYS A 18 -10.14 -19.63 9.81
C LYS A 18 -9.63 -18.32 10.41
N ASN A 19 -8.52 -18.37 11.14
CA ASN A 19 -7.90 -17.17 11.71
C ASN A 19 -7.43 -16.21 10.61
N LEU A 20 -6.89 -16.72 9.50
CA LEU A 20 -6.51 -15.90 8.35
C LEU A 20 -7.71 -15.20 7.70
N LEU A 21 -8.84 -15.88 7.58
CA LEU A 21 -10.07 -15.27 7.05
C LEU A 21 -10.64 -14.20 8.00
N HIS A 22 -10.50 -14.40 9.31
CA HIS A 22 -11.03 -13.48 10.32
C HIS A 22 -10.14 -12.26 10.55
N HIS A 23 -8.83 -12.45 10.66
CA HIS A 23 -7.85 -11.40 10.98
C HIS A 23 -7.19 -10.77 9.75
N GLY A 24 -7.29 -11.43 8.58
CA GLY A 24 -6.61 -11.02 7.35
C GLY A 24 -5.12 -11.40 7.35
N TYR A 25 -4.43 -11.01 6.29
CA TYR A 25 -2.99 -11.25 6.14
C TYR A 25 -2.18 -10.39 7.12
N ASN A 26 -1.06 -10.95 7.60
CA ASN A 26 -0.08 -10.24 8.41
C ASN A 26 0.73 -9.27 7.53
N GLU A 27 0.09 -8.20 7.13
CA GLU A 27 0.67 -7.15 6.29
C GLU A 27 0.37 -5.77 6.90
N LEU A 28 1.33 -4.87 6.75
CA LEU A 28 1.06 -3.46 7.03
C LEU A 28 0.14 -2.90 5.96
N PRO A 29 -0.82 -2.02 6.28
CA PRO A 29 -1.66 -1.41 5.28
C PRO A 29 -0.79 -0.57 4.35
N SER A 30 -0.33 -1.20 3.28
CA SER A 30 0.14 -0.44 2.13
C SER A 30 -1.08 0.14 1.45
N SER A 31 -0.95 1.32 0.88
CA SER A 31 -2.01 2.06 0.17
C SER A 31 -3.09 1.12 -0.39
N LYS A 32 -4.31 1.27 0.13
CA LYS A 32 -5.47 0.45 -0.24
C LYS A 32 -5.51 0.28 -1.77
N PRO A 33 -5.73 -0.94 -2.29
CA PRO A 33 -5.96 -1.11 -3.72
C PRO A 33 -7.04 -0.12 -4.15
N ARG A 34 -6.70 0.75 -5.10
CA ARG A 34 -7.64 1.78 -5.56
C ARG A 34 -8.83 1.09 -6.19
N ASN A 35 -10.01 1.31 -5.63
CA ASN A 35 -11.25 0.79 -6.19
C ASN A 35 -11.37 1.31 -7.65
N LEU A 36 -11.84 0.45 -8.57
CA LEU A 36 -12.00 0.78 -9.99
C LEU A 36 -12.72 2.11 -10.22
N TRP A 37 -13.72 2.42 -9.38
CA TRP A 37 -14.43 3.70 -9.40
C TRP A 37 -13.54 4.88 -8.98
N ALA A 38 -12.61 4.69 -8.06
CA ALA A 38 -11.67 5.73 -7.66
C ALA A 38 -10.65 6.03 -8.78
N ILE A 39 -10.22 5.00 -9.52
CA ILE A 39 -9.35 5.14 -10.69
C ILE A 39 -10.10 5.90 -11.79
N ALA A 40 -11.30 5.45 -12.16
CA ALA A 40 -12.12 6.11 -13.17
C ALA A 40 -12.43 7.57 -12.81
N LEU A 41 -12.75 7.85 -11.55
CA LEU A 41 -13.01 9.22 -11.07
C LEU A 41 -11.73 10.08 -11.07
N GLY A 42 -10.57 9.47 -10.83
CA GLY A 42 -9.25 10.12 -10.93
C GLY A 42 -8.98 10.60 -12.35
N VAL A 43 -9.16 9.71 -13.32
CA VAL A 43 -8.99 10.00 -14.76
C VAL A 43 -9.96 11.07 -15.23
N VAL A 44 -11.25 10.95 -14.88
CA VAL A 44 -12.28 11.95 -15.25
C VAL A 44 -11.99 13.34 -14.68
N ARG A 45 -11.26 13.43 -13.56
CA ARG A 45 -10.86 14.71 -12.96
C ARG A 45 -9.59 15.31 -13.56
N GLU A 46 -8.89 14.61 -14.41
CA GLU A 46 -7.75 15.19 -15.11
C GLU A 46 -8.17 16.31 -16.06
N PRO A 47 -7.53 17.48 -16.00
CA PRO A 47 -7.89 18.64 -16.83
C PRO A 47 -7.87 18.31 -18.34
N MET A 48 -6.92 17.49 -18.79
CA MET A 48 -6.84 17.08 -20.21
C MET A 48 -8.02 16.21 -20.63
N PHE A 49 -8.46 15.30 -19.77
CA PHE A 49 -9.61 14.44 -20.04
C PHE A 49 -10.91 15.23 -20.07
N LEU A 50 -11.12 16.15 -19.13
CA LEU A 50 -12.26 17.04 -19.10
C LEU A 50 -12.34 17.91 -20.37
N LEU A 51 -11.19 18.39 -20.84
CA LEU A 51 -11.11 19.18 -22.07
C LEU A 51 -11.50 18.34 -23.28
N LEU A 52 -10.98 17.11 -23.41
CA LEU A 52 -11.29 16.20 -24.51
C LEU A 52 -12.79 15.85 -24.56
N VAL A 53 -13.38 15.52 -23.40
CA VAL A 53 -14.82 15.23 -23.29
C VAL A 53 -15.65 16.46 -23.63
N SER A 54 -15.27 17.63 -23.12
CA SER A 54 -15.98 18.89 -23.40
C SER A 54 -15.95 19.24 -24.88
N CYS A 55 -14.79 19.06 -25.53
CA CYS A 55 -14.66 19.27 -26.97
C CYS A 55 -15.53 18.27 -27.76
N GLY A 56 -15.50 16.98 -27.43
CA GLY A 56 -16.32 15.98 -28.10
C GLY A 56 -17.81 16.26 -28.01
N VAL A 57 -18.29 16.63 -26.82
CA VAL A 57 -19.68 17.02 -26.60
C VAL A 57 -20.05 18.28 -27.43
N LEU A 58 -19.14 19.27 -27.45
CA LEU A 58 -19.37 20.49 -28.20
C LEU A 58 -19.47 20.25 -29.70
N TYR A 59 -18.60 19.42 -30.30
CA TYR A 59 -18.67 19.03 -31.70
C TYR A 59 -19.99 18.31 -32.01
N LEU A 60 -20.48 17.44 -31.11
CA LEU A 60 -21.78 16.82 -31.27
C LEU A 60 -22.93 17.85 -31.28
N LEU A 61 -22.88 18.87 -30.43
CA LEU A 61 -23.87 19.93 -30.35
C LEU A 61 -23.85 20.86 -31.60
N LEU A 62 -22.69 21.04 -32.20
CA LEU A 62 -22.51 21.84 -33.42
C LEU A 62 -22.89 21.09 -34.70
N GLY A 63 -23.22 19.80 -34.61
CA GLY A 63 -23.67 18.98 -35.72
C GLY A 63 -22.57 18.17 -36.42
N ASP A 64 -21.33 18.28 -36.00
CA ASP A 64 -20.19 17.49 -36.50
C ASP A 64 -20.10 16.14 -35.78
N LEU A 65 -20.99 15.23 -36.15
CA LEU A 65 -21.13 13.91 -35.53
C LEU A 65 -19.84 13.06 -35.63
N LEU A 66 -19.15 13.15 -36.78
CA LEU A 66 -17.95 12.34 -37.01
C LEU A 66 -16.82 12.74 -36.07
N GLU A 67 -16.52 14.03 -35.97
CA GLU A 67 -15.43 14.56 -35.14
C GLU A 67 -15.76 14.39 -33.66
N GLY A 68 -17.00 14.66 -33.23
CA GLY A 68 -17.46 14.44 -31.87
C GLY A 68 -17.37 12.98 -31.44
N LEU A 69 -17.78 12.03 -32.27
CA LEU A 69 -17.69 10.59 -31.99
C LEU A 69 -16.25 10.09 -31.99
N LEU A 70 -15.38 10.61 -32.87
CA LEU A 70 -13.94 10.27 -32.84
C LEU A 70 -13.29 10.70 -31.53
N LEU A 71 -13.53 11.95 -31.09
CA LEU A 71 -13.00 12.46 -29.85
C LEU A 71 -13.46 11.66 -28.64
N LEU A 72 -14.75 11.37 -28.54
CA LEU A 72 -15.29 10.54 -27.47
C LEU A 72 -14.81 9.09 -27.57
N GLY A 73 -14.57 8.56 -28.78
CA GLY A 73 -13.96 7.26 -29.00
C GLY A 73 -12.54 7.19 -28.42
N PHE A 74 -11.73 8.23 -28.63
CA PHE A 74 -10.38 8.30 -28.02
C PHE A 74 -10.42 8.33 -26.49
N VAL A 75 -11.44 8.92 -25.87
CA VAL A 75 -11.64 8.88 -24.42
C VAL A 75 -11.69 7.43 -23.91
N PHE A 76 -12.45 6.56 -24.59
CA PHE A 76 -12.53 5.15 -24.21
C PHE A 76 -11.21 4.41 -24.42
N VAL A 77 -10.48 4.74 -25.48
CA VAL A 77 -9.15 4.17 -25.76
C VAL A 77 -8.16 4.55 -24.66
N ILE A 78 -8.09 5.83 -24.29
CA ILE A 78 -7.20 6.32 -23.22
C ILE A 78 -7.56 5.65 -21.90
N MET A 79 -8.85 5.59 -21.53
CA MET A 79 -9.32 4.95 -20.33
C MET A 79 -8.94 3.45 -20.28
N GLY A 80 -9.04 2.77 -21.42
CA GLY A 80 -8.62 1.38 -21.57
C GLY A 80 -7.12 1.18 -21.36
N ILE A 81 -6.30 2.06 -21.90
CA ILE A 81 -4.83 2.03 -21.74
C ILE A 81 -4.45 2.27 -20.29
N GLU A 82 -4.99 3.29 -19.64
CA GLU A 82 -4.72 3.59 -18.24
C GLU A 82 -5.11 2.43 -17.31
N PHE A 83 -6.32 1.88 -17.54
CA PHE A 83 -6.77 0.71 -16.79
C PHE A 83 -5.83 -0.49 -16.98
N TYR A 84 -5.35 -0.74 -18.19
CA TYR A 84 -4.40 -1.81 -18.45
C TYR A 84 -3.05 -1.57 -17.77
N GLN A 85 -2.54 -0.34 -17.79
CA GLN A 85 -1.28 0.04 -17.15
C GLN A 85 -1.36 -0.09 -15.63
N GLU A 86 -2.43 0.40 -15.00
CA GLU A 86 -2.63 0.30 -13.55
C GLU A 86 -2.67 -1.18 -13.11
N ARG A 87 -3.46 -2.01 -13.80
CA ARG A 87 -3.51 -3.45 -13.54
C ARG A 87 -2.18 -4.17 -13.68
N LYS A 88 -1.40 -3.78 -14.68
CA LYS A 88 -0.07 -4.36 -14.90
C LYS A 88 0.90 -3.96 -13.79
N THR A 89 0.83 -2.72 -13.34
CA THR A 89 1.68 -2.20 -12.25
C THR A 89 1.31 -2.85 -10.91
N GLU A 90 0.02 -2.97 -10.58
CA GLU A 90 -0.44 -3.67 -9.36
C GLU A 90 0.07 -5.12 -9.33
N LYS A 91 -0.11 -5.87 -10.41
CA LYS A 91 0.38 -7.26 -10.49
C LYS A 91 1.88 -7.38 -10.33
N ALA A 92 2.66 -6.45 -10.88
CA ALA A 92 4.11 -6.44 -10.74
C ALA A 92 4.53 -6.13 -9.29
N LEU A 93 3.85 -5.20 -8.62
CA LEU A 93 4.08 -4.89 -7.22
C LEU A 93 3.70 -6.05 -6.29
N ASP A 94 2.58 -6.73 -6.54
CA ASP A 94 2.17 -7.91 -5.76
C ASP A 94 3.19 -9.05 -5.91
N ALA A 95 3.67 -9.32 -7.13
CA ALA A 95 4.70 -10.33 -7.36
C ALA A 95 6.02 -10.00 -6.64
N LEU A 96 6.42 -8.72 -6.61
CA LEU A 96 7.61 -8.28 -5.86
C LEU A 96 7.41 -8.40 -4.34
N ARG A 97 6.20 -8.13 -3.84
CA ARG A 97 5.86 -8.33 -2.43
C ARG A 97 5.97 -9.79 -2.01
N ASP A 98 5.48 -10.70 -2.83
CA ASP A 98 5.57 -12.14 -2.57
C ASP A 98 7.02 -12.63 -2.49
N LEU A 99 7.89 -12.08 -3.32
CA LEU A 99 9.33 -12.39 -3.31
C LEU A 99 10.07 -11.75 -2.12
N ALA A 100 9.63 -10.57 -1.68
CA ALA A 100 10.25 -9.83 -0.58
C ALA A 100 9.69 -10.21 0.80
N SER A 101 8.59 -10.97 0.88
CA SER A 101 8.01 -11.39 2.15
C SER A 101 8.94 -12.40 2.84
N PRO A 102 9.45 -12.09 4.05
CA PRO A 102 10.26 -13.03 4.80
C PRO A 102 9.45 -14.28 5.08
N ARG A 103 10.08 -15.46 4.99
CA ARG A 103 9.45 -16.72 5.34
C ARG A 103 9.51 -16.92 6.84
N ALA A 104 8.40 -17.37 7.42
CA ALA A 104 8.31 -17.76 8.81
C ALA A 104 8.32 -19.28 8.95
N LEU A 105 9.02 -19.79 9.95
CA LEU A 105 8.94 -21.18 10.37
C LEU A 105 7.90 -21.28 11.48
N VAL A 106 6.83 -22.03 11.25
CA VAL A 106 5.73 -22.18 12.19
C VAL A 106 5.54 -23.65 12.56
N LEU A 107 5.00 -23.89 13.75
CA LEU A 107 4.57 -25.20 14.22
C LEU A 107 3.05 -25.34 14.04
N ARG A 108 2.61 -26.15 13.08
CA ARG A 108 1.19 -26.46 12.84
C ARG A 108 0.98 -27.97 12.72
N ASP A 109 -0.11 -28.47 13.27
CA ASP A 109 -0.40 -29.93 13.34
C ASP A 109 0.76 -30.75 13.92
N GLY A 110 1.55 -30.17 14.86
CA GLY A 110 2.72 -30.80 15.44
C GLY A 110 3.92 -30.95 14.48
N ARG A 111 3.93 -30.23 13.37
CA ARG A 111 5.01 -30.24 12.36
C ARG A 111 5.50 -28.85 12.06
N GLU A 112 6.80 -28.74 11.88
CA GLU A 112 7.40 -27.50 11.41
C GLU A 112 7.08 -27.28 9.94
N ARG A 113 6.64 -26.05 9.61
CA ARG A 113 6.33 -25.63 8.24
C ARG A 113 6.89 -24.24 7.98
N ARG A 114 7.49 -24.07 6.80
CA ARG A 114 7.88 -22.76 6.28
C ARG A 114 6.76 -22.16 5.44
N ILE A 115 6.19 -21.08 5.93
CA ILE A 115 5.11 -20.33 5.27
C ILE A 115 5.57 -18.91 4.90
N ALA A 116 4.81 -18.21 4.08
CA ALA A 116 5.03 -16.79 3.87
C ALA A 116 4.72 -16.03 5.16
N GLY A 117 5.56 -15.06 5.56
CA GLY A 117 5.36 -14.30 6.79
C GLY A 117 4.00 -13.60 6.86
N ARG A 118 3.40 -13.27 5.70
CA ARG A 118 2.05 -12.71 5.61
C ARG A 118 0.92 -13.69 6.00
N GLU A 119 1.20 -15.00 5.99
CA GLU A 119 0.24 -16.06 6.34
C GLU A 119 0.28 -16.43 7.82
N VAL A 120 1.15 -15.80 8.59
CA VAL A 120 1.20 -15.94 10.04
C VAL A 120 -0.05 -15.30 10.65
N VAL A 121 -0.71 -16.04 11.53
CA VAL A 121 -1.94 -15.60 12.18
C VAL A 121 -1.76 -15.53 13.70
N PRO A 122 -2.62 -14.79 14.41
CA PRO A 122 -2.66 -14.87 15.87
C PRO A 122 -2.84 -16.33 16.32
N ASP A 123 -2.24 -16.67 17.45
CA ASP A 123 -2.19 -18.01 18.04
C ASP A 123 -1.29 -19.04 17.32
N ASP A 124 -0.61 -18.65 16.23
CA ASP A 124 0.46 -19.48 15.66
C ASP A 124 1.65 -19.58 16.62
N ILE A 125 2.36 -20.70 16.55
CA ILE A 125 3.67 -20.85 17.19
C ILE A 125 4.74 -20.68 16.12
N ILE A 126 5.57 -19.66 16.29
CA ILE A 126 6.71 -19.39 15.42
C ILE A 126 7.99 -19.95 16.04
N ILE A 127 8.85 -20.47 15.19
CA ILE A 127 10.20 -20.92 15.56
C ILE A 127 11.18 -19.87 15.04
N LEU A 128 11.95 -19.31 15.93
CA LEU A 128 12.92 -18.26 15.66
C LEU A 128 14.32 -18.85 15.66
N GLN A 129 15.10 -18.54 14.64
CA GLN A 129 16.49 -18.95 14.47
C GLN A 129 17.37 -17.74 14.18
N GLU A 130 18.65 -17.86 14.45
CA GLU A 130 19.64 -16.82 14.13
C GLU A 130 19.55 -16.41 12.65
N GLY A 131 19.48 -15.11 12.41
CA GLY A 131 19.31 -14.52 11.09
C GLY A 131 17.83 -14.34 10.64
N ASP A 132 16.86 -14.90 11.37
CA ASP A 132 15.45 -14.71 11.05
C ASP A 132 14.96 -13.34 11.46
N ARG A 133 14.06 -12.77 10.63
CA ARG A 133 13.23 -11.64 11.05
C ARG A 133 11.97 -12.14 11.71
N VAL A 134 11.65 -11.58 12.86
CA VAL A 134 10.41 -11.88 13.59
C VAL A 134 9.22 -11.44 12.76
N PRO A 135 8.31 -12.37 12.37
CA PRO A 135 7.24 -12.06 11.43
C PRO A 135 6.07 -11.29 12.06
N ALA A 136 5.86 -11.44 13.37
CA ALA A 136 4.71 -10.87 14.08
C ALA A 136 5.08 -10.62 15.55
N ASP A 137 4.29 -9.84 16.28
CA ASP A 137 4.49 -9.71 17.72
C ASP A 137 4.14 -11.02 18.41
N ALA A 138 5.03 -11.49 19.28
CA ALA A 138 4.88 -12.78 19.92
C ALA A 138 5.45 -12.79 21.35
N THR A 139 4.97 -13.75 22.14
CA THR A 139 5.47 -14.05 23.49
C THR A 139 6.36 -15.28 23.44
N VAL A 140 7.57 -15.18 23.98
CA VAL A 140 8.56 -16.25 23.96
C VAL A 140 8.15 -17.36 24.93
N LEU A 141 7.91 -18.55 24.41
CA LEU A 141 7.56 -19.75 25.18
C LEU A 141 8.79 -20.48 25.66
N SER A 142 9.84 -20.51 24.85
CA SER A 142 11.12 -21.15 25.15
C SER A 142 12.22 -20.45 24.37
N SER A 143 13.38 -20.23 25.02
CA SER A 143 14.52 -19.56 24.41
C SER A 143 15.82 -20.21 24.81
N ILE A 144 16.78 -20.26 23.91
CA ILE A 144 18.14 -20.69 24.15
C ILE A 144 19.07 -19.57 23.69
N SER A 145 19.59 -18.78 24.65
CA SER A 145 20.49 -17.65 24.38
C SER A 145 19.95 -16.68 23.31
N LEU A 146 18.65 -16.44 23.31
CA LEU A 146 17.96 -15.63 22.30
C LEU A 146 18.28 -14.14 22.49
N LEU A 147 18.99 -13.56 21.51
CA LEU A 147 19.28 -12.12 21.41
C LEU A 147 18.57 -11.55 20.17
N VAL A 148 17.88 -10.45 20.37
CA VAL A 148 17.08 -9.80 19.31
C VAL A 148 17.48 -8.34 19.19
N ASP A 149 17.76 -7.91 17.98
CA ASP A 149 17.98 -6.50 17.63
C ASP A 149 16.62 -5.81 17.44
N GLU A 150 16.29 -4.92 18.38
CA GLU A 150 15.05 -4.13 18.39
C GLU A 150 15.28 -2.68 17.93
N SER A 151 16.43 -2.37 17.33
CA SER A 151 16.82 -1.02 16.90
C SER A 151 15.79 -0.34 15.99
N LEU A 152 15.06 -1.14 15.20
CA LEU A 152 13.97 -0.64 14.35
C LEU A 152 12.84 0.05 15.14
N LEU A 153 12.61 -0.38 16.38
CA LEU A 153 11.53 0.11 17.24
C LEU A 153 12.02 1.08 18.31
N THR A 154 13.22 0.86 18.86
CA THR A 154 13.77 1.61 19.98
C THR A 154 14.78 2.68 19.55
N GLY A 155 15.42 2.49 18.40
CA GLY A 155 16.58 3.29 17.97
C GLY A 155 17.89 2.89 18.65
N GLU A 156 17.90 1.91 19.56
CA GLU A 156 19.09 1.43 20.27
C GLU A 156 19.72 0.27 19.49
N SER A 157 21.03 0.36 19.21
CA SER A 157 21.74 -0.62 18.39
C SER A 157 22.25 -1.84 19.16
N VAL A 158 21.96 -1.95 20.46
CA VAL A 158 22.41 -3.06 21.29
C VAL A 158 21.32 -4.15 21.29
N PRO A 159 21.63 -5.39 20.87
CA PRO A 159 20.67 -6.49 20.95
C PRO A 159 20.27 -6.78 22.39
N VAL A 160 19.00 -7.08 22.61
CA VAL A 160 18.42 -7.37 23.92
C VAL A 160 18.20 -8.86 24.10
N ARG A 161 18.45 -9.33 25.33
CA ARG A 161 18.23 -10.74 25.70
C ARG A 161 16.74 -11.00 25.93
N LYS A 162 16.25 -12.13 25.42
CA LYS A 162 14.90 -12.61 25.64
C LYS A 162 14.89 -13.85 26.52
N ILE A 163 13.87 -13.95 27.37
CA ILE A 163 13.69 -15.07 28.31
C ILE A 163 12.32 -15.71 28.07
N ASP A 164 12.15 -16.87 28.69
CA ASP A 164 10.87 -17.60 28.65
C ASP A 164 9.81 -16.87 29.47
N TRP A 165 8.57 -16.92 29.00
CA TRP A 165 7.43 -16.28 29.66
C TRP A 165 7.03 -17.05 30.96
N ASP A 166 6.94 -16.33 32.04
CA ASP A 166 6.62 -16.86 33.39
C ASP A 166 5.13 -16.67 33.80
N ASN A 167 4.26 -16.26 32.86
CA ASN A 167 2.84 -15.94 33.08
C ASN A 167 2.56 -14.74 34.02
N GLN A 168 3.57 -14.01 34.49
CA GLN A 168 3.38 -12.90 35.42
C GLN A 168 3.56 -11.53 34.76
N GLN A 169 4.27 -11.47 33.64
CA GLN A 169 4.56 -10.20 32.96
C GLN A 169 3.48 -9.85 31.95
N GLY A 170 2.88 -8.67 32.11
CA GLY A 170 2.00 -8.08 31.11
C GLY A 170 2.79 -7.58 29.88
N LYS A 171 2.09 -7.27 28.79
CA LYS A 171 2.72 -6.73 27.59
C LYS A 171 3.47 -5.43 27.90
N VAL A 172 4.76 -5.40 27.59
CA VAL A 172 5.69 -4.28 27.84
C VAL A 172 6.06 -3.67 26.48
N GLN A 173 6.54 -2.43 26.48
CA GLN A 173 7.06 -1.77 25.28
C GLN A 173 8.38 -2.39 24.83
N PRO A 174 8.74 -2.28 23.51
CA PRO A 174 10.04 -2.71 23.01
C PRO A 174 11.21 -2.06 23.74
N GLY A 175 12.32 -2.78 23.85
CA GLY A 175 13.53 -2.35 24.56
C GLY A 175 13.56 -2.83 26.00
N GLY A 176 14.64 -3.42 26.39
CA GLY A 176 14.88 -3.96 27.72
C GLY A 176 15.27 -5.44 27.68
N ASP A 177 16.27 -5.75 28.51
CA ASP A 177 16.74 -7.11 28.69
C ASP A 177 15.77 -7.93 29.55
N ASP A 178 15.84 -9.24 29.38
CA ASP A 178 15.07 -10.22 30.14
C ASP A 178 13.54 -10.05 30.05
N LEU A 179 13.06 -9.64 28.89
CA LEU A 179 11.63 -9.59 28.57
C LEU A 179 11.23 -10.75 27.66
N PRO A 180 10.05 -11.38 27.90
CA PRO A 180 9.58 -12.51 27.10
C PRO A 180 8.83 -12.10 25.82
N PHE A 181 9.06 -10.92 25.28
CA PHE A 181 8.35 -10.40 24.11
C PHE A 181 9.31 -10.16 22.96
N VAL A 182 8.88 -10.57 21.76
CA VAL A 182 9.55 -10.28 20.49
C VAL A 182 8.57 -9.55 19.57
N TYR A 183 9.08 -8.67 18.73
CA TYR A 183 8.27 -7.74 17.96
C TYR A 183 8.50 -7.89 16.46
N SER A 184 7.45 -7.70 15.68
CA SER A 184 7.48 -7.77 14.22
C SER A 184 8.55 -6.87 13.62
N GLY A 185 9.31 -7.41 12.66
CA GLY A 185 10.37 -6.70 11.93
C GLY A 185 11.74 -6.71 12.59
N THR A 186 11.85 -7.09 13.88
CA THR A 186 13.13 -7.20 14.61
C THR A 186 13.95 -8.41 14.11
N LEU A 187 15.25 -8.41 14.35
CA LEU A 187 16.17 -9.42 13.84
C LEU A 187 16.71 -10.30 14.99
N VAL A 188 16.62 -11.61 14.84
CA VAL A 188 17.29 -12.56 15.73
C VAL A 188 18.78 -12.54 15.41
N VAL A 189 19.58 -12.03 16.35
CA VAL A 189 21.04 -11.88 16.17
C VAL A 189 21.79 -13.14 16.62
N GLN A 190 21.26 -13.81 17.64
CA GLN A 190 21.87 -15.02 18.20
C GLN A 190 20.83 -15.90 18.86
N GLY A 191 21.11 -17.21 18.89
CA GLY A 191 20.30 -18.19 19.59
C GLY A 191 19.05 -18.61 18.81
N ASN A 192 18.16 -19.30 19.51
CA ASN A 192 16.89 -19.77 18.97
C ASN A 192 15.78 -19.74 20.02
N GLY A 193 14.55 -19.82 19.58
CA GLY A 193 13.40 -19.85 20.48
C GLY A 193 12.10 -20.22 19.79
N MET A 194 11.10 -20.53 20.60
CA MET A 194 9.71 -20.67 20.16
C MET A 194 8.87 -19.56 20.78
N ALA A 195 8.01 -18.95 20.01
CA ALA A 195 7.17 -17.88 20.49
C ALA A 195 5.72 -18.02 19.98
N TRP A 196 4.78 -17.63 20.82
CA TRP A 196 3.35 -17.61 20.53
C TRP A 196 2.95 -16.25 19.99
N VAL A 197 2.37 -16.21 18.79
CA VAL A 197 1.95 -14.98 18.11
C VAL A 197 0.75 -14.36 18.81
N THR A 198 0.91 -13.12 19.22
CA THR A 198 -0.13 -12.36 19.95
C THR A 198 -0.78 -11.28 19.09
N ALA A 199 -0.06 -10.72 18.10
CA ALA A 199 -0.60 -9.70 17.21
C ALA A 199 0.07 -9.74 15.83
N THR A 200 -0.72 -9.43 14.80
CA THR A 200 -0.30 -9.43 13.39
C THR A 200 -0.69 -8.12 12.70
N GLY A 201 -0.01 -7.78 11.62
CA GLY A 201 -0.32 -6.65 10.74
C GLY A 201 -0.37 -5.31 11.47
N ILE A 202 -1.49 -4.60 11.33
CA ILE A 202 -1.70 -3.27 11.94
C ILE A 202 -1.75 -3.27 13.47
N ASN A 203 -1.93 -4.44 14.08
CA ASN A 203 -2.01 -4.59 15.53
C ASN A 203 -0.64 -4.80 16.18
N THR A 204 0.41 -5.02 15.39
CA THR A 204 1.81 -5.10 15.87
C THR A 204 2.31 -3.71 16.29
N GLU A 205 3.40 -3.67 17.08
CA GLU A 205 3.99 -2.39 17.50
C GLU A 205 4.46 -1.57 16.27
N ILE A 206 5.11 -2.22 15.29
CA ILE A 206 5.48 -1.55 14.03
C ILE A 206 4.26 -1.13 13.22
N GLY A 207 3.17 -1.91 13.25
CA GLY A 207 1.92 -1.59 12.59
C GLY A 207 1.26 -0.34 13.16
N LYS A 208 1.29 -0.17 14.47
CA LYS A 208 0.78 1.03 15.15
C LYS A 208 1.59 2.27 14.79
N ILE A 209 2.92 2.15 14.70
CA ILE A 209 3.80 3.24 14.24
C ILE A 209 3.47 3.59 12.79
N GLY A 210 3.35 2.61 11.90
CA GLY A 210 2.98 2.80 10.50
C GLY A 210 1.65 3.54 10.36
N LYS A 211 0.64 3.15 11.11
CA LYS A 211 -0.68 3.81 11.13
C LYS A 211 -0.60 5.26 11.65
N ALA A 212 0.22 5.53 12.65
CA ALA A 212 0.43 6.88 13.17
C ALA A 212 1.11 7.79 12.13
N LEU A 213 2.03 7.23 11.33
CA LEU A 213 2.72 7.96 10.24
C LEU A 213 1.81 8.20 9.01
N GLU A 214 0.82 7.34 8.75
CA GLU A 214 -0.16 7.55 7.67
C GLU A 214 -0.99 8.85 7.85
N VAL A 215 -1.16 9.30 9.09
CA VAL A 215 -1.86 10.55 9.43
C VAL A 215 -1.01 11.78 9.09
N VAL A 216 0.29 11.64 8.93
CA VAL A 216 1.19 12.75 8.54
C VAL A 216 1.08 12.93 7.03
N PRO A 217 0.57 14.08 6.53
CA PRO A 217 0.47 14.31 5.09
C PRO A 217 1.85 14.23 4.46
N ALA A 218 2.03 13.29 3.54
CA ALA A 218 3.29 13.14 2.82
C ALA A 218 3.70 14.47 2.15
N GLU A 219 4.99 14.75 2.13
CA GLU A 219 5.61 15.93 1.51
C GLU A 219 5.29 16.12 0.01
N ASP A 220 4.66 15.15 -0.62
CA ASP A 220 4.08 15.19 -1.98
C ASP A 220 3.16 16.40 -2.25
N MET A 221 2.68 17.06 -1.18
CA MET A 221 1.80 18.24 -1.35
C MET A 221 2.51 19.45 -1.90
N LYS A 222 3.81 19.65 -1.66
CA LYS A 222 4.54 20.82 -2.21
C LYS A 222 4.70 20.70 -3.72
N MET A 223 5.17 19.57 -4.21
CA MET A 223 5.38 19.34 -5.64
C MET A 223 4.05 19.34 -6.42
N LYS A 224 3.01 18.70 -5.88
CA LYS A 224 1.65 18.76 -6.47
C LYS A 224 1.08 20.19 -6.48
N ARG A 225 1.36 20.99 -5.46
CA ARG A 225 0.90 22.36 -5.37
C ARG A 225 1.63 23.29 -6.36
N GLU A 226 2.93 23.12 -6.52
CA GLU A 226 3.74 23.86 -7.50
C GLU A 226 3.37 23.50 -8.93
N MET A 227 3.21 22.18 -9.23
CA MET A 227 2.67 21.70 -10.51
C MET A 227 1.27 22.24 -10.79
N GLY A 228 0.37 22.21 -9.80
CA GLY A 228 -0.97 22.80 -9.95
C GLY A 228 -0.94 24.28 -10.29
N THR A 229 -0.01 25.05 -9.71
CA THR A 229 0.17 26.47 -10.02
C THR A 229 0.69 26.69 -11.45
N LEU A 230 1.64 25.86 -11.88
CA LEU A 230 2.17 25.89 -13.26
C LEU A 230 1.08 25.57 -14.27
N ILE A 231 0.32 24.48 -14.06
CA ILE A 231 -0.80 24.07 -14.91
C ILE A 231 -1.85 25.20 -15.00
N ARG A 232 -2.19 25.82 -13.88
CA ARG A 232 -3.14 26.92 -13.85
C ARG A 232 -2.67 28.15 -14.64
N ARG A 233 -1.37 28.50 -14.57
CA ARG A 233 -0.78 29.60 -15.36
C ARG A 233 -0.82 29.30 -16.86
N LEU A 234 -0.43 28.06 -17.23
CA LEU A 234 -0.49 27.60 -18.63
C LEU A 234 -1.93 27.59 -19.18
N ALA A 235 -2.89 27.13 -18.35
CA ALA A 235 -4.32 27.14 -18.73
C ALA A 235 -4.85 28.57 -18.98
N ILE A 236 -4.46 29.54 -18.14
CA ILE A 236 -4.83 30.95 -18.34
C ILE A 236 -4.25 31.51 -19.64
N ILE A 237 -2.94 31.25 -19.89
CA ILE A 237 -2.30 31.70 -21.15
C ILE A 237 -2.95 31.05 -22.35
N GLY A 238 -3.21 29.72 -22.31
CA GLY A 238 -3.91 29.00 -23.38
C GLY A 238 -5.30 29.58 -23.66
N THR A 239 -6.08 29.83 -22.59
CA THR A 239 -7.42 30.44 -22.72
C THR A 239 -7.37 31.83 -23.35
N LEU A 240 -6.41 32.66 -22.96
CA LEU A 240 -6.23 34.00 -23.55
C LEU A 240 -5.86 33.90 -25.04
N LEU A 241 -5.00 32.98 -25.43
CA LEU A 241 -4.62 32.75 -26.82
C LEU A 241 -5.84 32.26 -27.65
N CYS A 242 -6.65 31.34 -27.11
CA CYS A 242 -7.86 30.88 -27.76
C CYS A 242 -8.85 32.03 -27.97
N LEU A 243 -9.08 32.85 -26.95
CA LEU A 243 -9.95 34.04 -27.07
C LEU A 243 -9.42 35.04 -28.11
N LEU A 244 -8.09 35.23 -28.17
CA LEU A 244 -7.47 36.09 -29.17
C LEU A 244 -7.74 35.56 -30.60
N VAL A 245 -7.56 34.25 -30.83
CA VAL A 245 -7.83 33.61 -32.14
C VAL A 245 -9.30 33.74 -32.50
N VAL A 246 -10.22 33.50 -31.58
CA VAL A 246 -11.66 33.68 -31.81
C VAL A 246 -11.95 35.12 -32.22
N ALA A 247 -11.41 36.11 -31.51
CA ALA A 247 -11.63 37.51 -31.80
C ALA A 247 -11.07 37.92 -33.17
N LEU A 248 -9.81 37.55 -33.48
CA LEU A 248 -9.17 37.83 -34.75
C LEU A 248 -9.92 37.19 -35.94
N TYR A 249 -10.35 35.95 -35.78
CA TYR A 249 -11.07 35.25 -36.85
C TYR A 249 -12.45 35.87 -37.08
N THR A 250 -13.17 36.19 -36.01
CA THR A 250 -14.49 36.82 -36.08
C THR A 250 -14.41 38.23 -36.75
N LEU A 251 -13.38 39.01 -36.37
CA LEU A 251 -13.17 40.34 -36.95
C LEU A 251 -12.75 40.29 -38.43
N SER A 252 -11.97 39.28 -38.84
CA SER A 252 -11.44 39.18 -40.21
C SER A 252 -12.41 38.54 -41.20
N ARG A 253 -13.25 37.58 -40.73
CA ARG A 253 -14.13 36.79 -41.60
C ARG A 253 -15.61 36.93 -41.29
N GLY A 254 -16.01 37.58 -40.21
CA GLY A 254 -17.41 37.83 -39.85
C GLY A 254 -18.18 36.57 -39.41
N ASP A 255 -17.52 35.42 -39.29
CA ASP A 255 -18.13 34.12 -38.96
C ASP A 255 -17.71 33.70 -37.55
N MET A 256 -18.58 33.98 -36.59
CA MET A 256 -18.32 33.75 -35.15
C MET A 256 -18.22 32.28 -34.82
N LEU A 257 -18.96 31.42 -35.52
CA LEU A 257 -19.00 29.97 -35.28
C LEU A 257 -17.69 29.31 -35.70
N LYS A 258 -17.15 29.66 -36.86
CA LYS A 258 -15.85 29.18 -37.33
C LYS A 258 -14.69 29.76 -36.52
N GLY A 259 -14.82 30.99 -36.02
CA GLY A 259 -13.87 31.57 -35.09
C GLY A 259 -13.78 30.79 -33.77
N PHE A 260 -14.90 30.38 -33.25
CA PHE A 260 -14.98 29.57 -32.03
C PHE A 260 -14.39 28.18 -32.24
N LEU A 261 -14.69 27.50 -33.36
CA LEU A 261 -14.07 26.21 -33.72
C LEU A 261 -12.55 26.32 -33.88
N ALA A 262 -12.05 27.39 -34.50
CA ALA A 262 -10.59 27.62 -34.61
C ALA A 262 -9.92 27.85 -33.26
N GLY A 263 -10.57 28.56 -32.34
CA GLY A 263 -10.10 28.72 -30.96
C GLY A 263 -10.10 27.41 -30.19
N LEU A 264 -11.09 26.56 -30.39
CA LEU A 264 -11.22 25.25 -29.77
C LEU A 264 -10.13 24.28 -30.23
N THR A 265 -9.83 24.27 -31.55
CA THR A 265 -8.72 23.44 -32.09
C THR A 265 -7.35 23.89 -31.57
N LEU A 266 -7.17 25.16 -31.25
CA LEU A 266 -5.95 25.64 -30.60
C LEU A 266 -5.83 25.23 -29.12
N ALA A 267 -6.98 25.09 -28.44
CA ALA A 267 -7.03 24.66 -27.05
C ALA A 267 -6.70 23.17 -26.85
N MET A 268 -6.85 22.39 -27.89
CA MET A 268 -6.64 20.95 -27.95
C MET A 268 -5.20 20.59 -28.29
#